data_541a1144ea4fed4f1e7bd41d20e91259
#
_entry.id   541a1144ea4fed4f1e7bd41d20e91259
#
_cell.length_a   1.000
_cell.length_b   1.000
_cell.length_c   1.000
_cell.angle_alpha   90.00
_cell.angle_beta   90.00
_cell.angle_gamma   90.00
#
_symmetry.space_group_name_H-M   'P 1'
#
loop_
_entity.id
_entity.type
_entity.pdbx_description
1 polymer ?
#
loop_
_entity_poly.entity_id
_entity_poly.type
_entity_poly.pdbx_seq_one_letter_code
_entity_poly.pdbx_strand_id
1 'polypeptide(L)'
;MANSQDAPKNVQHSNAQNAVLFEAINLAIHLDSNSTICAQAAQLLGRFISSKETNVRYLGLETMAHLAACVDSLEPIKRHQETIMMSLRDKDISVRRRGLDLLYSMCDMSNAKVVVSELLRYLQVADYAMREEMVLKIAILAEKFATAYSWYVDIILQLISTAGEQVGEEVWYRVVQIVTNNEELQEYAAKTVLNYLGSPQYNETMVKVGGYILGEFGHLIANYPGCSPIEQFQAIHAKFNLCSLNTRALLLTSYVKFVNLFPEIKGQVLAVFNQYRYVLDSELQQRACEYLTVSTMPTDDMLQTICEEMPPFPERESTLLLKLNQKIGDTEDKRVWFIGGKEANLERQEGLKRMASLRMN
;
A
#
# COMPACT_ATOMS: atom_id res chain seq x y z
N MET A 1 20.51 -23.73 25.20
CA MET A 1 20.47 -23.98 23.75
C MET A 1 21.21 -25.24 23.32
N ALA A 2 22.39 -25.52 23.81
CA ALA A 2 23.16 -26.72 23.42
C ALA A 2 22.49 -28.07 23.74
N ASN A 3 21.70 -28.15 24.82
CA ASN A 3 21.11 -29.41 25.31
C ASN A 3 19.73 -29.78 24.72
N SER A 4 19.23 -29.03 23.72
CA SER A 4 17.90 -29.21 23.15
C SER A 4 17.87 -30.12 21.89
N GLN A 5 18.94 -30.90 21.66
CA GLN A 5 19.03 -31.74 20.46
C GLN A 5 18.30 -33.10 20.59
N ASP A 6 17.98 -33.55 21.82
CA ASP A 6 17.22 -34.76 22.01
C ASP A 6 15.72 -34.50 21.88
N ALA A 7 15.06 -35.18 20.94
CA ALA A 7 13.62 -35.09 20.76
C ALA A 7 12.90 -35.59 22.04
N PRO A 8 12.08 -34.76 22.69
CA PRO A 8 11.41 -35.18 23.92
C PRO A 8 10.38 -36.25 23.63
N LYS A 9 10.38 -37.30 24.49
CA LYS A 9 9.49 -38.46 24.39
C LYS A 9 8.03 -38.16 24.75
N ASN A 10 7.74 -36.96 25.30
CA ASN A 10 6.41 -36.55 25.75
C ASN A 10 6.08 -35.14 25.29
N VAL A 11 4.88 -34.90 24.74
CA VAL A 11 4.38 -33.62 24.26
C VAL A 11 4.44 -32.53 25.34
N GLN A 12 4.09 -32.83 26.59
CA GLN A 12 4.16 -31.85 27.69
C GLN A 12 5.59 -31.40 27.97
N HIS A 13 6.55 -32.32 27.89
CA HIS A 13 7.96 -31.98 28.08
C HIS A 13 8.50 -31.16 26.93
N SER A 14 8.06 -31.44 25.70
CA SER A 14 8.36 -30.62 24.51
C SER A 14 7.85 -29.20 24.67
N ASN A 15 6.60 -29.03 25.10
CA ASN A 15 5.99 -27.73 25.31
C ASN A 15 6.70 -26.93 26.40
N ALA A 16 7.09 -27.57 27.51
CA ALA A 16 7.85 -26.93 28.57
C ALA A 16 9.25 -26.46 28.08
N GLN A 17 9.94 -27.31 27.31
CA GLN A 17 11.23 -26.94 26.71
C GLN A 17 11.09 -25.76 25.71
N ASN A 18 10.09 -25.80 24.85
CA ASN A 18 9.81 -24.74 23.90
C ASN A 18 9.52 -23.42 24.63
N ALA A 19 8.72 -23.43 25.70
CA ALA A 19 8.42 -22.24 26.49
C ALA A 19 9.70 -21.62 27.09
N VAL A 20 10.58 -22.41 27.69
CA VAL A 20 11.86 -21.96 28.24
C VAL A 20 12.77 -21.41 27.13
N LEU A 21 12.76 -22.03 25.94
CA LEU A 21 13.56 -21.57 24.81
C LEU A 21 13.06 -20.23 24.26
N PHE A 22 11.75 -20.01 24.15
CA PHE A 22 11.18 -18.74 23.73
C PHE A 22 11.54 -17.61 24.71
N GLU A 23 11.42 -17.85 26.03
CA GLU A 23 11.81 -16.86 27.03
C GLU A 23 13.30 -16.57 27.01
N ALA A 24 14.15 -17.60 26.82
CA ALA A 24 15.59 -17.40 26.68
C ALA A 24 15.96 -16.60 25.43
N ILE A 25 15.26 -16.79 24.33
CA ILE A 25 15.44 -16.01 23.09
C ILE A 25 15.00 -14.56 23.31
N ASN A 26 13.82 -14.35 23.92
CA ASN A 26 13.34 -13.00 24.25
C ASN A 26 14.35 -12.25 25.16
N LEU A 27 14.88 -12.92 26.18
CA LEU A 27 15.90 -12.35 27.03
C LEU A 27 17.18 -11.99 26.25
N ALA A 28 17.63 -12.85 25.33
CA ALA A 28 18.80 -12.62 24.51
C ALA A 28 18.63 -11.39 23.60
N ILE A 29 17.44 -11.21 22.99
CA ILE A 29 17.10 -10.06 22.16
C ILE A 29 17.18 -8.75 22.96
N HIS A 30 16.74 -8.76 24.23
CA HIS A 30 16.75 -7.57 25.08
C HIS A 30 18.14 -7.23 25.63
N LEU A 31 19.01 -8.23 25.84
CA LEU A 31 20.34 -8.01 26.42
C LEU A 31 21.35 -7.50 25.40
N ASP A 32 21.43 -8.15 24.24
CA ASP A 32 22.39 -7.79 23.19
C ASP A 32 21.89 -8.23 21.81
N SER A 33 21.36 -7.28 21.06
CA SER A 33 20.80 -7.53 19.73
C SER A 33 21.83 -7.89 18.65
N ASN A 34 23.12 -7.61 18.87
CA ASN A 34 24.20 -7.85 17.92
C ASN A 34 25.03 -9.09 18.22
N SER A 35 24.62 -9.87 19.20
CA SER A 35 25.37 -11.05 19.62
C SER A 35 25.27 -12.22 18.63
N THR A 36 26.28 -13.09 18.65
CA THR A 36 26.26 -14.37 17.96
C THR A 36 25.08 -15.26 18.43
N ILE A 37 24.55 -14.98 19.61
CA ILE A 37 23.38 -15.64 20.20
C ILE A 37 22.12 -15.33 19.39
N CYS A 38 21.96 -14.11 18.88
CA CYS A 38 20.83 -13.74 18.02
C CYS A 38 20.83 -14.49 16.69
N ALA A 39 22.02 -14.75 16.11
CA ALA A 39 22.12 -15.59 14.91
C ALA A 39 21.74 -17.06 15.19
N GLN A 40 22.14 -17.60 16.35
CA GLN A 40 21.73 -18.94 16.80
C GLN A 40 20.22 -18.98 17.12
N ALA A 41 19.67 -17.92 17.69
CA ALA A 41 18.25 -17.78 17.95
C ALA A 41 17.44 -17.79 16.62
N ALA A 42 17.86 -17.06 15.60
CA ALA A 42 17.23 -17.08 14.28
C ALA A 42 17.21 -18.48 13.67
N GLN A 43 18.31 -19.24 13.79
CA GLN A 43 18.38 -20.63 13.32
C GLN A 43 17.43 -21.56 14.07
N LEU A 44 17.29 -21.40 15.40
CA LEU A 44 16.37 -22.17 16.21
C LEU A 44 14.91 -21.82 15.89
N LEU A 45 14.61 -20.54 15.74
CA LEU A 45 13.29 -20.04 15.33
C LEU A 45 12.91 -20.57 13.93
N GLY A 46 13.85 -20.72 13.01
CA GLY A 46 13.64 -21.36 11.72
C GLY A 46 13.10 -22.79 11.82
N ARG A 47 13.49 -23.54 12.84
CA ARG A 47 12.90 -24.85 13.13
C ARG A 47 11.49 -24.74 13.71
N PHE A 48 11.23 -23.77 14.56
CA PHE A 48 9.91 -23.57 15.16
C PHE A 48 8.85 -23.15 14.14
N ILE A 49 9.19 -22.27 13.20
CA ILE A 49 8.25 -21.88 12.13
C ILE A 49 7.91 -23.02 11.16
N SER A 50 8.75 -24.07 11.12
CA SER A 50 8.49 -25.31 10.35
C SER A 50 7.82 -26.42 11.17
N SER A 51 7.44 -26.16 12.43
CA SER A 51 6.82 -27.14 13.31
C SER A 51 5.44 -27.57 12.81
N LYS A 52 5.05 -28.81 13.14
CA LYS A 52 3.69 -29.31 12.90
C LYS A 52 2.65 -28.65 13.81
N GLU A 53 3.05 -28.18 14.99
CA GLU A 53 2.16 -27.56 15.98
C GLU A 53 1.92 -26.08 15.66
N THR A 54 0.65 -25.70 15.52
CA THR A 54 0.23 -24.35 15.17
C THR A 54 0.73 -23.29 16.15
N ASN A 55 0.63 -23.58 17.47
CA ASN A 55 1.07 -22.62 18.50
C ASN A 55 2.58 -22.39 18.45
N VAL A 56 3.37 -23.42 18.14
CA VAL A 56 4.83 -23.29 18.02
C VAL A 56 5.19 -22.49 16.78
N ARG A 57 4.48 -22.68 15.64
CA ARG A 57 4.66 -21.85 14.44
C ARG A 57 4.32 -20.39 14.72
N TYR A 58 3.18 -20.14 15.38
CA TYR A 58 2.73 -18.80 15.75
C TYR A 58 3.79 -18.07 16.59
N LEU A 59 4.20 -18.66 17.72
CA LEU A 59 5.21 -18.08 18.61
C LEU A 59 6.57 -17.94 17.92
N GLY A 60 6.94 -18.89 17.06
CA GLY A 60 8.17 -18.83 16.27
C GLY A 60 8.20 -17.63 15.32
N LEU A 61 7.11 -17.36 14.60
CA LEU A 61 6.97 -16.22 13.73
C LEU A 61 6.95 -14.90 14.50
N GLU A 62 6.21 -14.85 15.62
CA GLU A 62 6.12 -13.68 16.49
C GLU A 62 7.49 -13.30 17.06
N THR A 63 8.19 -14.28 17.67
CA THR A 63 9.53 -14.03 18.25
C THR A 63 10.55 -13.68 17.18
N MET A 64 10.45 -14.25 15.97
CA MET A 64 11.33 -13.90 14.85
C MET A 64 11.04 -12.49 14.32
N ALA A 65 9.81 -12.01 14.37
CA ALA A 65 9.46 -10.63 14.03
C ALA A 65 10.04 -9.64 15.05
N HIS A 66 10.02 -9.98 16.36
CA HIS A 66 10.70 -9.20 17.40
C HIS A 66 12.22 -9.15 17.15
N LEU A 67 12.82 -10.28 16.83
CA LEU A 67 14.23 -10.35 16.50
C LEU A 67 14.55 -9.46 15.29
N ALA A 68 13.76 -9.52 14.22
CA ALA A 68 13.94 -8.69 13.03
C ALA A 68 13.86 -7.18 13.31
N ALA A 69 13.04 -6.78 14.29
CA ALA A 69 12.91 -5.37 14.70
C ALA A 69 14.08 -4.86 15.54
N CYS A 70 14.88 -5.75 16.14
CA CYS A 70 15.92 -5.41 17.11
C CYS A 70 17.34 -5.58 16.57
N VAL A 71 17.57 -6.51 15.62
CA VAL A 71 18.92 -6.83 15.11
C VAL A 71 19.36 -5.87 14.01
N ASP A 72 20.66 -5.61 13.94
CA ASP A 72 21.25 -4.78 12.87
C ASP A 72 21.35 -5.54 11.55
N SER A 73 21.55 -6.86 11.58
CA SER A 73 21.66 -7.70 10.39
C SER A 73 20.48 -8.65 10.25
N LEU A 74 19.73 -8.52 9.15
CA LEU A 74 18.60 -9.38 8.81
C LEU A 74 19.02 -10.68 8.11
N GLU A 75 20.28 -10.87 7.76
CA GLU A 75 20.76 -12.02 7.01
C GLU A 75 20.44 -13.38 7.65
N PRO A 76 20.55 -13.59 8.99
CA PRO A 76 20.16 -14.86 9.61
C PRO A 76 18.68 -15.18 9.45
N ILE A 77 17.82 -14.15 9.40
CA ILE A 77 16.36 -14.29 9.25
C ILE A 77 16.00 -14.53 7.78
N LYS A 78 16.63 -13.82 6.85
CA LYS A 78 16.42 -13.97 5.40
C LYS A 78 16.69 -15.38 4.88
N ARG A 79 17.55 -16.13 5.53
CA ARG A 79 17.79 -17.56 5.20
C ARG A 79 16.52 -18.40 5.29
N HIS A 80 15.54 -17.97 6.07
CA HIS A 80 14.27 -18.63 6.26
C HIS A 80 13.13 -17.99 5.43
N GLN A 81 13.43 -17.06 4.52
CA GLN A 81 12.44 -16.29 3.77
C GLN A 81 11.39 -17.16 3.07
N GLU A 82 11.79 -18.25 2.42
CA GLU A 82 10.86 -19.16 1.76
C GLU A 82 9.87 -19.81 2.74
N THR A 83 10.36 -20.26 3.90
CA THR A 83 9.50 -20.85 4.95
C THR A 83 8.54 -19.81 5.51
N ILE A 84 9.00 -18.57 5.68
CA ILE A 84 8.17 -17.45 6.13
C ILE A 84 7.09 -17.12 5.08
N MET A 85 7.43 -17.09 3.80
CA MET A 85 6.44 -16.91 2.71
C MET A 85 5.40 -18.03 2.70
N MET A 86 5.80 -19.28 2.98
CA MET A 86 4.87 -20.41 3.08
C MET A 86 3.89 -20.25 4.25
N SER A 87 4.24 -19.54 5.31
CA SER A 87 3.34 -19.28 6.44
C SER A 87 2.10 -18.46 6.05
N LEU A 88 2.15 -17.66 4.97
CA LEU A 88 0.97 -16.98 4.43
C LEU A 88 -0.12 -17.95 3.94
N ARG A 89 0.23 -19.21 3.70
CA ARG A 89 -0.70 -20.27 3.26
C ARG A 89 -1.08 -21.23 4.39
N ASP A 90 -0.74 -20.89 5.63
CA ASP A 90 -1.11 -21.70 6.79
C ASP A 90 -2.64 -21.79 6.93
N LYS A 91 -3.13 -22.87 7.53
CA LYS A 91 -4.56 -23.07 7.81
C LYS A 91 -5.09 -22.06 8.82
N ASP A 92 -4.24 -21.66 9.78
CA ASP A 92 -4.59 -20.73 10.83
C ASP A 92 -4.34 -19.27 10.42
N ILE A 93 -5.37 -18.44 10.55
CA ILE A 93 -5.30 -17.00 10.20
C ILE A 93 -4.31 -16.24 11.09
N SER A 94 -4.15 -16.65 12.36
CA SER A 94 -3.21 -15.99 13.28
C SER A 94 -1.77 -16.23 12.84
N VAL A 95 -1.45 -17.45 12.37
CA VAL A 95 -0.15 -17.79 11.79
C VAL A 95 0.11 -16.98 10.51
N ARG A 96 -0.91 -16.89 9.62
CA ARG A 96 -0.80 -16.07 8.40
C ARG A 96 -0.50 -14.61 8.70
N ARG A 97 -1.19 -14.04 9.71
CA ARG A 97 -0.99 -12.65 10.12
C ARG A 97 0.43 -12.42 10.66
N ARG A 98 0.92 -13.33 11.52
CA ARG A 98 2.31 -13.24 12.03
C ARG A 98 3.35 -13.43 10.92
N GLY A 99 3.08 -14.27 9.92
CA GLY A 99 3.91 -14.38 8.73
C GLY A 99 3.97 -13.09 7.93
N LEU A 100 2.84 -12.41 7.77
CA LEU A 100 2.77 -11.09 7.13
C LEU A 100 3.57 -10.03 7.91
N ASP A 101 3.44 -10.02 9.25
CA ASP A 101 4.18 -9.10 10.13
C ASP A 101 5.69 -9.30 9.99
N LEU A 102 6.13 -10.55 9.99
CA LEU A 102 7.54 -10.89 9.85
C LEU A 102 8.08 -10.51 8.46
N LEU A 103 7.34 -10.80 7.38
CA LEU A 103 7.73 -10.41 6.01
C LEU A 103 7.88 -8.90 5.89
N TYR A 104 6.98 -8.14 6.51
CA TYR A 104 7.08 -6.68 6.55
C TYR A 104 8.33 -6.22 7.30
N SER A 105 8.62 -6.78 8.48
CA SER A 105 9.74 -6.38 9.34
C SER A 105 11.12 -6.75 8.76
N MET A 106 11.21 -7.87 8.02
CA MET A 106 12.45 -8.35 7.42
C MET A 106 12.73 -7.78 6.03
N CYS A 107 11.81 -6.97 5.50
CA CYS A 107 11.95 -6.40 4.16
C CYS A 107 13.01 -5.30 4.15
N ASP A 108 13.89 -5.34 3.14
CA ASP A 108 14.89 -4.32 2.86
C ASP A 108 15.08 -4.12 1.34
N MET A 109 16.00 -3.24 0.95
CA MET A 109 16.29 -2.93 -0.46
C MET A 109 16.65 -4.15 -1.30
N SER A 110 17.23 -5.20 -0.70
CA SER A 110 17.71 -6.39 -1.43
C SER A 110 16.57 -7.35 -1.78
N ASN A 111 15.55 -7.47 -0.93
CA ASN A 111 14.46 -8.46 -1.07
C ASN A 111 13.08 -7.85 -1.33
N ALA A 112 12.93 -6.53 -1.28
CA ALA A 112 11.64 -5.85 -1.39
C ALA A 112 10.85 -6.26 -2.64
N LYS A 113 11.48 -6.34 -3.81
CA LYS A 113 10.80 -6.72 -5.06
C LYS A 113 10.21 -8.13 -4.98
N VAL A 114 10.92 -9.08 -4.38
CA VAL A 114 10.48 -10.47 -4.23
C VAL A 114 9.35 -10.54 -3.21
N VAL A 115 9.52 -9.90 -2.06
CA VAL A 115 8.50 -9.89 -0.99
C VAL A 115 7.22 -9.22 -1.47
N VAL A 116 7.29 -8.05 -2.08
CA VAL A 116 6.12 -7.31 -2.58
C VAL A 116 5.38 -8.10 -3.67
N SER A 117 6.09 -8.72 -4.62
CA SER A 117 5.45 -9.53 -5.65
C SER A 117 4.73 -10.76 -5.08
N GLU A 118 5.30 -11.41 -4.07
CA GLU A 118 4.65 -12.56 -3.41
C GLU A 118 3.43 -12.10 -2.58
N LEU A 119 3.52 -10.97 -1.90
CA LEU A 119 2.39 -10.39 -1.17
C LEU A 119 1.23 -10.02 -2.12
N LEU A 120 1.52 -9.41 -3.28
CA LEU A 120 0.53 -9.11 -4.31
C LEU A 120 -0.15 -10.38 -4.85
N ARG A 121 0.64 -11.45 -5.07
CA ARG A 121 0.10 -12.74 -5.49
C ARG A 121 -0.80 -13.35 -4.43
N TYR A 122 -0.40 -13.28 -3.18
CA TYR A 122 -1.19 -13.80 -2.06
C TYR A 122 -2.46 -12.97 -1.81
N LEU A 123 -2.43 -11.65 -2.04
CA LEU A 123 -3.57 -10.75 -1.85
C LEU A 123 -4.81 -11.20 -2.64
N GLN A 124 -4.63 -11.83 -3.81
CA GLN A 124 -5.75 -12.34 -4.63
C GLN A 124 -6.56 -13.42 -3.92
N VAL A 125 -5.93 -14.20 -3.05
CA VAL A 125 -6.54 -15.35 -2.34
C VAL A 125 -6.66 -15.11 -0.83
N ALA A 126 -6.19 -13.96 -0.34
CA ALA A 126 -6.18 -13.64 1.08
C ALA A 126 -7.59 -13.46 1.65
N ASP A 127 -7.74 -13.77 2.94
CA ASP A 127 -8.96 -13.53 3.68
C ASP A 127 -9.29 -12.02 3.71
N TYR A 128 -10.58 -11.71 3.62
CA TYR A 128 -11.05 -10.32 3.64
C TYR A 128 -10.50 -9.52 4.84
N ALA A 129 -10.48 -10.13 6.02
CA ALA A 129 -9.99 -9.50 7.25
C ALA A 129 -8.50 -9.12 7.22
N MET A 130 -7.69 -9.71 6.32
CA MET A 130 -6.27 -9.41 6.17
C MET A 130 -5.98 -8.44 5.02
N ARG A 131 -6.89 -8.32 4.05
CA ARG A 131 -6.61 -7.57 2.80
C ARG A 131 -6.28 -6.12 3.05
N GLU A 132 -7.02 -5.44 3.90
CA GLU A 132 -6.80 -4.01 4.18
C GLU A 132 -5.42 -3.76 4.82
N GLU A 133 -5.01 -4.62 5.76
CA GLU A 133 -3.69 -4.56 6.38
C GLU A 133 -2.58 -4.88 5.36
N MET A 134 -2.79 -5.88 4.51
CA MET A 134 -1.85 -6.23 3.44
C MET A 134 -1.68 -5.09 2.43
N VAL A 135 -2.78 -4.44 2.04
CA VAL A 135 -2.76 -3.29 1.12
C VAL A 135 -1.87 -2.17 1.67
N LEU A 136 -2.06 -1.81 2.95
CA LEU A 136 -1.23 -0.79 3.60
C LEU A 136 0.24 -1.19 3.67
N LYS A 137 0.54 -2.43 4.09
CA LYS A 137 1.91 -2.93 4.19
C LYS A 137 2.61 -2.98 2.83
N ILE A 138 1.92 -3.46 1.78
CA ILE A 138 2.45 -3.47 0.41
C ILE A 138 2.75 -2.04 -0.08
N ALA A 139 1.82 -1.11 0.14
CA ALA A 139 1.99 0.28 -0.28
C ALA A 139 3.17 0.96 0.42
N ILE A 140 3.33 0.73 1.74
CA ILE A 140 4.46 1.25 2.52
C ILE A 140 5.79 0.65 2.05
N LEU A 141 5.84 -0.67 1.86
CA LEU A 141 7.06 -1.33 1.37
C LEU A 141 7.45 -0.84 -0.03
N ALA A 142 6.46 -0.68 -0.92
CA ALA A 142 6.69 -0.15 -2.25
C ALA A 142 7.22 1.29 -2.20
N GLU A 143 6.68 2.15 -1.36
CA GLU A 143 7.16 3.53 -1.19
C GLU A 143 8.56 3.59 -0.57
N LYS A 144 8.80 2.82 0.49
CA LYS A 144 10.07 2.85 1.24
C LYS A 144 11.25 2.29 0.44
N PHE A 145 11.02 1.27 -0.37
CA PHE A 145 12.07 0.52 -1.07
C PHE A 145 12.03 0.66 -2.58
N ALA A 146 11.32 1.66 -3.12
CA ALA A 146 11.32 1.94 -4.54
C ALA A 146 12.72 2.34 -5.02
N THR A 147 13.29 1.53 -5.89
CA THR A 147 14.54 1.87 -6.59
C THR A 147 14.28 2.75 -7.82
N ALA A 148 13.06 2.70 -8.35
CA ALA A 148 12.57 3.52 -9.45
C ALA A 148 11.10 3.82 -9.21
N TYR A 149 10.69 5.05 -9.44
CA TYR A 149 9.28 5.45 -9.27
C TYR A 149 8.32 4.73 -10.22
N SER A 150 8.79 4.31 -11.40
CA SER A 150 7.99 3.49 -12.32
C SER A 150 7.57 2.16 -11.67
N TRP A 151 8.49 1.48 -10.99
CA TRP A 151 8.16 0.27 -10.23
C TRP A 151 7.13 0.53 -9.13
N TYR A 152 7.24 1.67 -8.42
CA TYR A 152 6.25 2.07 -7.42
C TYR A 152 4.85 2.22 -8.05
N VAL A 153 4.75 2.94 -9.17
CA VAL A 153 3.47 3.13 -9.90
C VAL A 153 2.87 1.80 -10.31
N ASP A 154 3.68 0.90 -10.88
CA ASP A 154 3.22 -0.44 -11.27
C ASP A 154 2.64 -1.22 -10.09
N ILE A 155 3.35 -1.25 -8.97
CA ILE A 155 2.91 -1.95 -7.77
C ILE A 155 1.58 -1.37 -7.25
N ILE A 156 1.47 -0.05 -7.14
CA ILE A 156 0.25 0.56 -6.61
C ILE A 156 -0.92 0.42 -7.58
N LEU A 157 -0.72 0.57 -8.88
CA LEU A 157 -1.79 0.34 -9.86
C LEU A 157 -2.24 -1.12 -9.88
N GLN A 158 -1.31 -2.07 -9.77
CA GLN A 158 -1.64 -3.48 -9.60
C GLN A 158 -2.39 -3.75 -8.29
N LEU A 159 -1.99 -3.11 -7.20
CA LEU A 159 -2.65 -3.19 -5.90
C LEU A 159 -4.10 -2.68 -5.99
N ILE A 160 -4.31 -1.51 -6.61
CA ILE A 160 -5.64 -0.94 -6.86
C ILE A 160 -6.47 -1.87 -7.74
N SER A 161 -5.90 -2.43 -8.79
CA SER A 161 -6.61 -3.36 -9.68
C SER A 161 -7.05 -4.64 -8.97
N THR A 162 -6.25 -5.13 -8.00
CA THR A 162 -6.50 -6.40 -7.29
C THR A 162 -7.43 -6.24 -6.10
N ALA A 163 -7.30 -5.15 -5.35
CA ALA A 163 -7.97 -4.95 -4.05
C ALA A 163 -8.55 -3.54 -3.88
N GLY A 164 -9.05 -2.94 -4.96
CA GLY A 164 -9.48 -1.55 -4.99
C GLY A 164 -10.53 -1.16 -3.94
N GLU A 165 -11.39 -2.10 -3.53
CA GLU A 165 -12.37 -1.85 -2.46
C GLU A 165 -11.71 -1.69 -1.08
N GLN A 166 -10.54 -2.28 -0.87
CA GLN A 166 -9.76 -2.20 0.37
C GLN A 166 -8.64 -1.15 0.30
N VAL A 167 -8.46 -0.50 -0.85
CA VAL A 167 -7.46 0.57 -1.01
C VAL A 167 -8.03 1.87 -0.46
N GLY A 168 -7.47 2.34 0.67
CA GLY A 168 -7.85 3.61 1.26
C GLY A 168 -7.45 4.80 0.40
N GLU A 169 -8.08 5.95 0.66
CA GLU A 169 -7.83 7.17 -0.13
C GLU A 169 -6.38 7.63 -0.04
N GLU A 170 -5.71 7.39 1.07
CA GLU A 170 -4.31 7.77 1.30
C GLU A 170 -3.36 7.11 0.31
N VAL A 171 -3.64 5.85 -0.07
CA VAL A 171 -2.79 5.09 -1.00
C VAL A 171 -2.87 5.69 -2.40
N TRP A 172 -4.09 5.95 -2.90
CA TRP A 172 -4.23 6.50 -4.24
C TRP A 172 -3.90 7.99 -4.32
N TYR A 173 -4.14 8.78 -3.27
CA TYR A 173 -3.63 10.15 -3.18
C TYR A 173 -2.11 10.19 -3.25
N ARG A 174 -1.44 9.25 -2.63
CA ARG A 174 0.03 9.21 -2.65
C ARG A 174 0.58 8.92 -4.04
N VAL A 175 -0.06 8.04 -4.80
CA VAL A 175 0.32 7.79 -6.21
C VAL A 175 0.14 9.05 -7.05
N VAL A 176 -1.00 9.72 -6.93
CA VAL A 176 -1.27 10.98 -7.62
C VAL A 176 -0.18 12.01 -7.29
N GLN A 177 0.17 12.17 -6.02
CA GLN A 177 1.20 13.09 -5.55
C GLN A 177 2.57 12.80 -6.16
N ILE A 178 2.99 11.54 -6.17
CA ILE A 178 4.28 11.11 -6.72
C ILE A 178 4.31 11.34 -8.24
N VAL A 179 3.23 11.02 -8.96
CA VAL A 179 3.15 11.24 -10.40
C VAL A 179 3.16 12.73 -10.74
N THR A 180 2.41 13.56 -10.01
CA THR A 180 2.37 15.02 -10.24
C THR A 180 3.73 15.67 -9.97
N ASN A 181 4.47 15.20 -8.96
CA ASN A 181 5.76 15.77 -8.59
C ASN A 181 6.93 15.32 -9.47
N ASN A 182 6.74 14.32 -10.36
CA ASN A 182 7.81 13.75 -11.18
C ASN A 182 7.42 13.73 -12.66
N GLU A 183 7.87 14.73 -13.42
CA GLU A 183 7.57 14.91 -14.85
C GLU A 183 7.93 13.67 -15.69
N GLU A 184 9.08 13.04 -15.44
CA GLU A 184 9.52 11.83 -16.16
C GLU A 184 8.57 10.64 -16.01
N LEU A 185 7.70 10.68 -14.98
CA LEU A 185 6.79 9.60 -14.65
C LEU A 185 5.39 9.78 -15.25
N GLN A 186 5.03 11.01 -15.59
CA GLN A 186 3.66 11.39 -16.00
C GLN A 186 3.20 10.62 -17.26
N GLU A 187 4.03 10.61 -18.30
CA GLU A 187 3.75 9.88 -19.55
C GLU A 187 3.59 8.36 -19.28
N TYR A 188 4.51 7.79 -18.51
CA TYR A 188 4.47 6.38 -18.17
C TYR A 188 3.20 6.03 -17.37
N ALA A 189 2.88 6.84 -16.36
CA ALA A 189 1.69 6.65 -15.54
C ALA A 189 0.40 6.76 -16.36
N ALA A 190 0.30 7.74 -17.25
CA ALA A 190 -0.84 7.93 -18.13
C ALA A 190 -1.08 6.70 -19.04
N LYS A 191 -0.02 6.16 -19.66
CA LYS A 191 -0.10 4.94 -20.48
C LYS A 191 -0.55 3.73 -19.65
N THR A 192 0.07 3.54 -18.50
CA THR A 192 -0.21 2.38 -17.64
C THR A 192 -1.64 2.41 -17.12
N VAL A 193 -2.11 3.57 -16.67
CA VAL A 193 -3.49 3.75 -16.20
C VAL A 193 -4.51 3.52 -17.33
N LEU A 194 -4.25 4.04 -18.54
CA LEU A 194 -5.14 3.83 -19.68
C LEU A 194 -5.28 2.33 -20.02
N ASN A 195 -4.18 1.58 -19.94
CA ASN A 195 -4.21 0.12 -20.12
C ASN A 195 -5.09 -0.57 -19.07
N TYR A 196 -5.00 -0.18 -17.79
CA TYR A 196 -5.88 -0.72 -16.73
C TYR A 196 -7.35 -0.34 -16.94
N LEU A 197 -7.64 0.89 -17.39
CA LEU A 197 -8.99 1.33 -17.71
C LEU A 197 -9.58 0.59 -18.91
N GLY A 198 -8.77 0.16 -19.86
CA GLY A 198 -9.19 -0.70 -20.99
C GLY A 198 -9.60 -2.11 -20.56
N SER A 199 -9.23 -2.55 -19.35
CA SER A 199 -9.64 -3.86 -18.82
C SER A 199 -11.16 -3.91 -18.61
N PRO A 200 -11.80 -5.08 -18.87
CA PRO A 200 -13.23 -5.28 -18.59
C PRO A 200 -13.55 -5.25 -17.09
N GLN A 201 -12.57 -5.43 -16.22
CA GLN A 201 -12.76 -5.37 -14.78
C GLN A 201 -13.07 -3.93 -14.34
N TYR A 202 -14.15 -3.79 -13.57
CA TYR A 202 -14.51 -2.52 -12.97
C TYR A 202 -13.87 -2.37 -11.59
N ASN A 203 -13.19 -1.25 -11.39
CA ASN A 203 -12.66 -0.83 -10.10
C ASN A 203 -12.80 0.69 -9.98
N GLU A 204 -13.60 1.14 -9.03
CA GLU A 204 -13.89 2.57 -8.88
C GLU A 204 -12.65 3.39 -8.50
N THR A 205 -11.77 2.85 -7.65
CA THR A 205 -10.53 3.52 -7.27
C THR A 205 -9.61 3.70 -8.48
N MET A 206 -9.54 2.71 -9.38
CA MET A 206 -8.80 2.83 -10.63
C MET A 206 -9.38 3.93 -11.54
N VAL A 207 -10.71 4.06 -11.58
CA VAL A 207 -11.38 5.12 -12.36
C VAL A 207 -11.08 6.51 -11.76
N LYS A 208 -11.03 6.65 -10.44
CA LYS A 208 -10.62 7.91 -9.76
C LYS A 208 -9.20 8.31 -10.14
N VAL A 209 -8.25 7.40 -9.98
CA VAL A 209 -6.84 7.62 -10.32
C VAL A 209 -6.68 7.91 -11.80
N GLY A 210 -7.34 7.12 -12.64
CA GLY A 210 -7.30 7.28 -14.09
C GLY A 210 -7.90 8.59 -14.56
N GLY A 211 -9.04 8.96 -14.00
CA GLY A 211 -9.69 10.24 -14.28
C GLY A 211 -8.79 11.43 -13.97
N TYR A 212 -8.09 11.39 -12.83
CA TYR A 212 -7.14 12.43 -12.47
C TYR A 212 -5.92 12.45 -13.41
N ILE A 213 -5.22 11.31 -13.52
CA ILE A 213 -3.96 11.24 -14.29
C ILE A 213 -4.18 11.55 -15.77
N LEU A 214 -5.25 11.05 -16.39
CA LEU A 214 -5.53 11.36 -17.79
C LEU A 214 -6.06 12.78 -17.95
N GLY A 215 -6.78 13.34 -16.97
CA GLY A 215 -7.21 14.73 -16.98
C GLY A 215 -6.05 15.73 -16.94
N GLU A 216 -4.97 15.40 -16.21
CA GLU A 216 -3.77 16.26 -16.13
C GLU A 216 -2.76 15.96 -17.25
N PHE A 217 -2.46 14.68 -17.49
CA PHE A 217 -1.30 14.23 -18.28
C PHE A 217 -1.69 13.44 -19.55
N GLY A 218 -2.98 13.33 -19.87
CA GLY A 218 -3.44 12.58 -21.04
C GLY A 218 -2.93 13.15 -22.38
N HIS A 219 -2.62 14.43 -22.44
CA HIS A 219 -2.05 15.09 -23.62
C HIS A 219 -0.66 14.56 -23.99
N LEU A 220 0.13 14.09 -23.02
CA LEU A 220 1.47 13.53 -23.25
C LEU A 220 1.42 12.24 -24.07
N ILE A 221 0.32 11.49 -23.98
CA ILE A 221 0.16 10.21 -24.67
C ILE A 221 -0.76 10.26 -25.89
N ALA A 222 -1.38 11.39 -26.20
CA ALA A 222 -2.42 11.51 -27.23
C ALA A 222 -1.97 11.07 -28.64
N ASN A 223 -0.68 11.17 -28.94
CA ASN A 223 -0.10 10.81 -30.23
C ASN A 223 0.29 9.32 -30.37
N TYR A 224 0.15 8.52 -29.31
CA TYR A 224 0.46 7.08 -29.38
C TYR A 224 -0.73 6.27 -29.88
N PRO A 225 -0.49 5.18 -30.62
CA PRO A 225 -1.56 4.28 -31.07
C PRO A 225 -2.36 3.74 -29.88
N GLY A 226 -3.70 3.83 -29.95
CA GLY A 226 -4.58 3.37 -28.88
C GLY A 226 -4.71 4.34 -27.70
N CYS A 227 -4.13 5.53 -27.80
CA CYS A 227 -4.15 6.54 -26.73
C CYS A 227 -4.73 7.89 -27.22
N SER A 228 -5.46 7.91 -28.31
CA SER A 228 -6.08 9.14 -28.84
C SER A 228 -7.04 9.77 -27.80
N PRO A 229 -7.29 11.07 -27.86
CA PRO A 229 -8.21 11.76 -26.95
C PRO A 229 -9.57 11.10 -26.82
N ILE A 230 -10.12 10.62 -27.95
CA ILE A 230 -11.39 9.92 -27.92
C ILE A 230 -11.32 8.57 -27.20
N GLU A 231 -10.23 7.82 -27.38
CA GLU A 231 -10.03 6.53 -26.69
C GLU A 231 -9.85 6.73 -25.18
N GLN A 232 -9.11 7.75 -24.76
CA GLN A 232 -8.96 8.13 -23.35
C GLN A 232 -10.32 8.48 -22.73
N PHE A 233 -11.08 9.35 -23.40
CA PHE A 233 -12.42 9.72 -22.94
C PHE A 233 -13.35 8.51 -22.85
N GLN A 234 -13.40 7.67 -23.88
CA GLN A 234 -14.25 6.49 -23.92
C GLN A 234 -13.90 5.48 -22.84
N ALA A 235 -12.61 5.25 -22.56
CA ALA A 235 -12.13 4.35 -21.51
C ALA A 235 -12.65 4.74 -20.12
N ILE A 236 -12.72 6.04 -19.84
CA ILE A 236 -13.28 6.56 -18.59
C ILE A 236 -14.80 6.57 -18.63
N HIS A 237 -15.39 7.10 -19.72
CA HIS A 237 -16.82 7.34 -19.81
C HIS A 237 -17.63 6.05 -19.84
N ALA A 238 -17.11 4.98 -20.40
CA ALA A 238 -17.75 3.65 -20.36
C ALA A 238 -18.03 3.16 -18.92
N LYS A 239 -17.27 3.62 -17.94
CA LYS A 239 -17.40 3.26 -16.52
C LYS A 239 -18.15 4.32 -15.69
N PHE A 240 -18.43 5.49 -16.26
CA PHE A 240 -19.00 6.65 -15.57
C PHE A 240 -20.29 6.32 -14.80
N ASN A 241 -21.23 5.62 -15.44
CA ASN A 241 -22.52 5.28 -14.83
C ASN A 241 -22.44 4.21 -13.73
N LEU A 242 -21.32 3.49 -13.66
CA LEU A 242 -21.07 2.49 -12.61
C LEU A 242 -20.52 3.11 -11.33
N CYS A 243 -19.97 4.32 -11.44
CA CYS A 243 -19.30 5.01 -10.33
C CYS A 243 -20.28 5.65 -9.36
N SER A 244 -19.84 5.85 -8.12
CA SER A 244 -20.52 6.66 -7.10
C SER A 244 -20.62 8.14 -7.54
N LEU A 245 -21.53 8.88 -6.90
CA LEU A 245 -21.72 10.32 -7.18
C LEU A 245 -20.42 11.12 -7.02
N ASN A 246 -19.66 10.85 -5.97
CA ASN A 246 -18.38 11.53 -5.73
C ASN A 246 -17.37 11.28 -6.86
N THR A 247 -17.28 10.05 -7.36
CA THR A 247 -16.39 9.73 -8.48
C THR A 247 -16.88 10.36 -9.77
N ARG A 248 -18.18 10.39 -10.03
CA ARG A 248 -18.75 11.11 -11.20
C ARG A 248 -18.44 12.60 -11.14
N ALA A 249 -18.53 13.22 -9.98
CA ALA A 249 -18.16 14.63 -9.78
C ALA A 249 -16.68 14.87 -10.10
N LEU A 250 -15.78 13.99 -9.66
CA LEU A 250 -14.37 14.04 -10.03
C LEU A 250 -14.19 13.90 -11.55
N LEU A 251 -14.87 12.97 -12.18
CA LEU A 251 -14.77 12.76 -13.63
C LEU A 251 -15.28 13.95 -14.44
N LEU A 252 -16.34 14.66 -13.99
CA LEU A 252 -16.76 15.91 -14.64
C LEU A 252 -15.64 16.96 -14.61
N THR A 253 -14.86 17.03 -13.52
CA THR A 253 -13.68 17.90 -13.43
C THR A 253 -12.56 17.45 -14.40
N SER A 254 -12.36 16.14 -14.57
CA SER A 254 -11.42 15.64 -15.58
C SER A 254 -11.89 15.97 -17.00
N TYR A 255 -13.19 15.93 -17.24
CA TYR A 255 -13.77 16.23 -18.56
C TYR A 255 -13.64 17.70 -18.94
N VAL A 256 -13.74 18.65 -18.02
CA VAL A 256 -13.47 20.06 -18.36
C VAL A 256 -12.00 20.27 -18.75
N LYS A 257 -11.08 19.54 -18.13
CA LYS A 257 -9.66 19.54 -18.56
C LYS A 257 -9.50 18.94 -19.96
N PHE A 258 -10.22 17.89 -20.29
CA PHE A 258 -10.23 17.33 -21.65
C PHE A 258 -10.76 18.34 -22.69
N VAL A 259 -11.75 19.16 -22.36
CA VAL A 259 -12.22 20.24 -23.25
C VAL A 259 -11.09 21.23 -23.53
N ASN A 260 -10.29 21.57 -22.54
CA ASN A 260 -9.15 22.48 -22.70
C ASN A 260 -8.00 21.85 -23.50
N LEU A 261 -7.69 20.57 -23.24
CA LEU A 261 -6.56 19.88 -23.85
C LEU A 261 -6.87 19.35 -25.28
N PHE A 262 -8.13 18.99 -25.56
CA PHE A 262 -8.52 18.24 -26.75
C PHE A 262 -9.76 18.86 -27.43
N PRO A 263 -9.57 19.90 -28.25
CA PRO A 263 -10.68 20.58 -28.97
C PRO A 263 -11.52 19.64 -29.84
N GLU A 264 -10.92 18.56 -30.37
CA GLU A 264 -11.59 17.57 -31.23
C GLU A 264 -12.70 16.77 -30.55
N ILE A 265 -12.64 16.56 -29.23
CA ILE A 265 -13.67 15.85 -28.47
C ILE A 265 -14.59 16.80 -27.68
N LYS A 266 -14.40 18.12 -27.78
CA LYS A 266 -15.18 19.15 -27.08
C LYS A 266 -16.68 18.90 -27.21
N GLY A 267 -17.17 18.64 -28.42
CA GLY A 267 -18.60 18.43 -28.68
C GLY A 267 -19.20 17.24 -27.91
N GLN A 268 -18.42 16.15 -27.76
CA GLN A 268 -18.87 14.97 -27.03
C GLN A 268 -18.91 15.23 -25.52
N VAL A 269 -17.91 15.92 -24.99
CA VAL A 269 -17.86 16.29 -23.57
C VAL A 269 -18.95 17.27 -23.21
N LEU A 270 -19.21 18.28 -24.04
CA LEU A 270 -20.32 19.23 -23.84
C LEU A 270 -21.71 18.54 -23.83
N ALA A 271 -21.87 17.48 -24.62
CA ALA A 271 -23.12 16.66 -24.57
C ALA A 271 -23.31 16.02 -23.20
N VAL A 272 -22.23 15.53 -22.57
CA VAL A 272 -22.29 14.99 -21.19
C VAL A 272 -22.67 16.09 -20.19
N PHE A 273 -22.02 17.25 -20.22
CA PHE A 273 -22.38 18.37 -19.34
C PHE A 273 -23.86 18.78 -19.52
N ASN A 274 -24.32 18.87 -20.75
CA ASN A 274 -25.71 19.19 -21.04
C ASN A 274 -26.69 18.17 -20.50
N GLN A 275 -26.35 16.86 -20.49
CA GLN A 275 -27.15 15.81 -19.90
C GLN A 275 -27.22 15.95 -18.38
N TYR A 276 -26.09 16.22 -17.71
CA TYR A 276 -25.99 16.23 -16.25
C TYR A 276 -26.47 17.56 -15.61
N ARG A 277 -26.74 18.62 -16.39
CA ARG A 277 -27.34 19.86 -15.85
C ARG A 277 -28.78 19.71 -15.35
N TYR A 278 -29.43 18.59 -15.63
CA TYR A 278 -30.81 18.33 -15.22
C TYR A 278 -30.96 17.19 -14.21
N VAL A 279 -29.86 16.68 -13.64
CA VAL A 279 -29.91 15.63 -12.64
C VAL A 279 -30.31 16.17 -11.28
N LEU A 280 -30.84 15.27 -10.40
CA LEU A 280 -31.31 15.66 -9.07
C LEU A 280 -30.17 15.93 -8.06
N ASP A 281 -28.99 15.34 -8.30
CA ASP A 281 -27.83 15.56 -7.45
C ASP A 281 -27.27 16.97 -7.66
N SER A 282 -27.22 17.77 -6.59
CA SER A 282 -26.86 19.17 -6.63
C SER A 282 -25.40 19.40 -7.05
N GLU A 283 -24.49 18.53 -6.61
CA GLU A 283 -23.05 18.63 -6.91
C GLU A 283 -22.80 18.36 -8.40
N LEU A 284 -23.35 17.28 -8.93
CA LEU A 284 -23.21 16.96 -10.36
C LEU A 284 -23.88 18.00 -11.24
N GLN A 285 -25.08 18.49 -10.85
CA GLN A 285 -25.79 19.53 -11.56
C GLN A 285 -25.00 20.83 -11.61
N GLN A 286 -24.49 21.28 -10.46
CA GLN A 286 -23.73 22.52 -10.35
C GLN A 286 -22.47 22.46 -11.21
N ARG A 287 -21.65 21.40 -11.07
CA ARG A 287 -20.45 21.22 -11.89
C ARG A 287 -20.75 21.18 -13.37
N ALA A 288 -21.79 20.44 -13.78
CA ALA A 288 -22.18 20.37 -15.17
C ALA A 288 -22.59 21.72 -15.74
N CYS A 289 -23.35 22.53 -15.00
CA CYS A 289 -23.75 23.89 -15.41
C CYS A 289 -22.54 24.82 -15.50
N GLU A 290 -21.67 24.84 -14.50
CA GLU A 290 -20.49 25.68 -14.45
C GLU A 290 -19.52 25.34 -15.59
N TYR A 291 -19.18 24.04 -15.74
CA TYR A 291 -18.26 23.58 -16.76
C TYR A 291 -18.79 23.76 -18.19
N LEU A 292 -20.11 23.57 -18.39
CA LEU A 292 -20.74 23.90 -19.67
C LEU A 292 -20.60 25.39 -19.99
N THR A 293 -20.90 26.25 -19.02
CA THR A 293 -20.82 27.70 -19.17
C THR A 293 -19.39 28.16 -19.52
N VAL A 294 -18.40 27.73 -18.73
CA VAL A 294 -17.00 28.05 -18.95
C VAL A 294 -16.51 27.54 -20.31
N SER A 295 -16.89 26.32 -20.70
CA SER A 295 -16.46 25.71 -21.96
C SER A 295 -17.13 26.33 -23.20
N THR A 296 -18.20 27.11 -23.02
CA THR A 296 -18.93 27.78 -24.14
C THR A 296 -18.73 29.30 -24.18
N MET A 297 -17.88 29.85 -23.31
CA MET A 297 -17.52 31.28 -23.35
C MET A 297 -16.87 31.66 -24.66
N PRO A 298 -17.04 32.95 -25.12
CA PRO A 298 -16.47 33.42 -26.37
C PRO A 298 -14.94 33.41 -26.39
N THR A 299 -14.29 33.49 -25.23
CA THR A 299 -12.83 33.42 -25.08
C THR A 299 -12.46 32.23 -24.17
N ASP A 300 -11.36 31.58 -24.49
CA ASP A 300 -10.87 30.44 -23.72
C ASP A 300 -10.01 30.84 -22.49
N ASP A 301 -9.82 32.12 -22.23
CA ASP A 301 -8.95 32.64 -21.17
C ASP A 301 -9.34 32.09 -19.78
N MET A 302 -10.64 32.09 -19.47
CA MET A 302 -11.13 31.54 -18.18
C MET A 302 -10.99 30.02 -18.12
N LEU A 303 -11.25 29.30 -19.21
CA LEU A 303 -11.08 27.87 -19.31
C LEU A 303 -9.62 27.49 -19.10
N GLN A 304 -8.69 28.15 -19.73
CA GLN A 304 -7.24 27.93 -19.57
C GLN A 304 -6.80 28.21 -18.16
N THR A 305 -7.23 29.29 -17.51
CA THR A 305 -6.88 29.62 -16.13
C THR A 305 -7.41 28.55 -15.14
N ILE A 306 -8.64 28.08 -15.33
CA ILE A 306 -9.24 27.04 -14.46
C ILE A 306 -8.56 25.68 -14.67
N CYS A 307 -8.13 25.39 -15.90
CA CYS A 307 -7.52 24.12 -16.29
C CYS A 307 -5.99 24.15 -16.25
N GLU A 308 -5.37 25.16 -15.65
CA GLU A 308 -3.92 25.17 -15.41
C GLU A 308 -3.45 23.86 -14.77
N GLU A 309 -2.25 23.45 -15.14
CA GLU A 309 -1.64 22.25 -14.59
C GLU A 309 -1.49 22.34 -13.07
N MET A 310 -1.78 21.25 -12.39
CA MET A 310 -1.65 21.20 -10.94
C MET A 310 -0.20 21.43 -10.51
N PRO A 311 0.07 22.41 -9.64
CA PRO A 311 1.42 22.63 -9.13
C PRO A 311 1.90 21.45 -8.32
N PRO A 312 3.23 21.22 -8.21
CA PRO A 312 3.78 20.15 -7.39
C PRO A 312 3.27 20.20 -5.94
N PHE A 313 2.91 19.08 -5.40
CA PHE A 313 2.51 18.96 -4.00
C PHE A 313 3.71 19.17 -3.08
N PRO A 314 3.52 19.83 -1.92
CA PRO A 314 4.59 19.97 -0.94
C PRO A 314 5.04 18.59 -0.45
N GLU A 315 6.34 18.43 -0.26
CA GLU A 315 6.88 17.22 0.35
C GLU A 315 6.35 17.08 1.79
N ARG A 316 5.70 15.97 2.08
CA ARG A 316 5.18 15.60 3.40
C ARG A 316 5.59 14.18 3.70
N GLU A 317 5.75 13.88 4.98
CA GLU A 317 5.91 12.50 5.45
C GLU A 317 4.72 11.65 5.03
N SER A 318 4.99 10.35 4.79
CA SER A 318 3.97 9.42 4.35
C SER A 318 2.88 9.23 5.42
N THR A 319 1.65 9.58 5.07
CA THR A 319 0.47 9.36 5.93
C THR A 319 0.15 7.87 6.11
N LEU A 320 0.69 7.00 5.25
CA LEU A 320 0.47 5.56 5.28
C LEU A 320 1.03 4.92 6.56
N LEU A 321 2.24 5.34 6.96
CA LEU A 321 2.87 4.88 8.22
C LEU A 321 2.05 5.29 9.44
N LEU A 322 1.55 6.51 9.48
CA LEU A 322 0.69 6.99 10.58
C LEU A 322 -0.59 6.16 10.69
N LYS A 323 -1.22 5.84 9.57
CA LYS A 323 -2.44 5.01 9.54
C LYS A 323 -2.18 3.57 9.98
N LEU A 324 -1.06 2.98 9.54
CA LEU A 324 -0.68 1.63 10.00
C LEU A 324 -0.45 1.60 11.50
N ASN A 325 0.25 2.59 12.05
CA ASN A 325 0.49 2.71 13.49
C ASN A 325 -0.80 2.92 14.30
N GLN A 326 -1.76 3.69 13.79
CA GLN A 326 -3.07 3.85 14.41
C GLN A 326 -3.83 2.51 14.47
N LYS A 327 -3.88 1.75 13.37
CA LYS A 327 -4.54 0.43 13.34
C LYS A 327 -3.90 -0.59 14.29
N ILE A 328 -2.58 -0.55 14.44
CA ILE A 328 -1.87 -1.42 15.39
C ILE A 328 -2.15 -0.98 16.84
N GLY A 329 -2.29 0.33 17.09
CA GLY A 329 -2.61 0.87 18.41
C GLY A 329 -4.03 0.55 18.92
N ASP A 330 -4.97 0.36 18.02
CA ASP A 330 -6.38 0.00 18.33
C ASP A 330 -6.56 -1.49 18.63
N THR A 331 -5.60 -2.35 18.26
CA THR A 331 -5.59 -3.75 18.71
C THR A 331 -5.08 -3.80 20.15
N GLU A 332 -5.88 -4.26 21.10
CA GLU A 332 -5.61 -4.28 22.56
C GLU A 332 -4.37 -5.11 22.99
N ASP A 333 -3.65 -5.70 22.08
CA ASP A 333 -2.45 -6.48 22.38
C ASP A 333 -1.22 -5.56 22.51
N LYS A 334 -1.07 -4.96 23.69
CA LYS A 334 0.08 -4.12 24.09
C LYS A 334 1.44 -4.84 24.02
N ARG A 335 1.46 -6.12 23.68
CA ARG A 335 2.68 -6.94 23.51
C ARG A 335 3.22 -6.88 22.09
N VAL A 336 2.47 -6.32 21.14
CA VAL A 336 2.93 -6.19 19.76
C VAL A 336 3.95 -5.06 19.69
N TRP A 337 5.21 -5.41 19.52
CA TRP A 337 6.27 -4.46 19.22
C TRP A 337 5.95 -3.75 17.90
N PHE A 338 6.11 -2.42 17.88
CA PHE A 338 5.77 -1.62 16.72
C PHE A 338 6.61 -2.03 15.51
N ILE A 339 5.93 -2.39 14.45
CA ILE A 339 6.49 -2.72 13.15
C ILE A 339 6.80 -1.40 12.43
N GLY A 340 7.85 -0.74 12.86
CA GLY A 340 8.31 0.52 12.26
C GLY A 340 9.82 0.52 12.01
N GLY A 341 10.48 -0.63 12.31
CA GLY A 341 11.95 -0.74 12.27
C GLY A 341 12.63 -0.18 13.53
N LYS A 342 13.95 -0.28 13.54
CA LYS A 342 14.82 0.08 14.68
C LYS A 342 14.66 1.56 15.11
N GLU A 343 14.51 2.46 14.15
CA GLU A 343 14.38 3.90 14.39
C GLU A 343 13.09 4.25 15.14
N ALA A 344 11.94 3.75 14.70
CA ALA A 344 10.66 3.98 15.37
C ALA A 344 10.61 3.37 16.78
N ASN A 345 11.29 2.24 17.02
CA ASN A 345 11.39 1.62 18.34
C ASN A 345 12.31 2.40 19.25
N LEU A 346 13.40 2.98 18.74
CA LEU A 346 14.32 3.84 19.50
C LEU A 346 13.65 5.16 19.91
N GLU A 347 12.99 5.84 18.99
CA GLU A 347 12.24 7.08 19.28
C GLU A 347 11.16 6.87 20.35
N ARG A 348 10.46 5.71 20.29
CA ARG A 348 9.47 5.37 21.30
C ARG A 348 10.09 5.08 22.66
N GLN A 349 11.22 4.37 22.72
CA GLN A 349 11.92 4.12 23.98
C GLN A 349 12.40 5.43 24.60
N GLU A 350 12.90 6.37 23.79
CA GLU A 350 13.28 7.70 24.26
C GLU A 350 12.07 8.52 24.72
N GLY A 351 10.95 8.46 24.00
CA GLY A 351 9.68 9.09 24.40
C GLY A 351 9.17 8.54 25.73
N LEU A 352 9.21 7.23 25.92
CA LEU A 352 8.81 6.58 27.18
C LEU A 352 9.77 6.95 28.34
N LYS A 353 11.07 7.03 28.09
CA LYS A 353 12.06 7.50 29.09
C LYS A 353 11.83 8.95 29.46
N ARG A 354 11.51 9.85 28.51
CA ARG A 354 11.16 11.26 28.77
C ARG A 354 9.86 11.36 29.59
N MET A 355 8.82 10.59 29.27
CA MET A 355 7.58 10.57 30.05
C MET A 355 7.78 10.01 31.47
N ALA A 356 8.62 9.00 31.64
CA ALA A 356 8.94 8.46 32.96
C ALA A 356 9.70 9.48 33.81
N SER A 357 10.64 10.24 33.23
CA SER A 357 11.38 11.30 33.92
C SER A 357 10.51 12.48 34.32
N LEU A 358 9.46 12.80 33.53
CA LEU A 358 8.48 13.86 33.86
C LEU A 358 7.49 13.47 34.95
N ARG A 359 7.30 12.17 35.23
CA ARG A 359 6.45 11.67 36.33
C ARG A 359 7.19 11.53 37.66
N MET A 360 8.50 11.66 37.66
CA MET A 360 9.34 11.58 38.87
C MET A 360 9.75 12.95 39.43
N ASN A 361 9.38 14.03 38.77
CA ASN A 361 9.44 15.41 39.23
C ASN A 361 8.02 15.95 39.47
#